data_8a213d2a46fd38bafbb3c5d9c15244ee
#
_entry.id   8a213d2a46fd38bafbb3c5d9c15244ee
#
_cell.length_a   1.000
_cell.length_b   1.000
_cell.length_c   1.000
_cell.angle_alpha   90.00
_cell.angle_beta   90.00
_cell.angle_gamma   90.00
#
_symmetry.space_group_name_H-M   'P 1'
#
loop_
_entity.id
_entity.type
_entity.pdbx_description
1 polymer ?
#
loop_
_entity_poly.entity_id
_entity_poly.type
_entity_poly.pdbx_seq_one_letter_code
_entity_poly.pdbx_strand_id
1 'polypeptide(L)'
;MASIPVDKRFLHPAALARISRLELRARHVVEGFLSGMHKSPYHGQSVEFAEHREYTPGDDLRHVDWKVWAKQDRYYVKQFEEETNLRATLLVDVSASMQYGSGPLNKYEYACTVAVSLAYLALRQQDAIGCLAFDETVRAKTAQRARHNHLDSIIHALATSNPAQKTQLVEILNEAAETYPQRGMMILISDLLGDRQALLKGLRNLRQRGHDVLVIHIMDDDELDFPFTGPTKFEGLELPQSLTCNPRALREGYLAALHEFLDEVRRGCAQNMVDYALVRTSQPLDAALAAYLSNRLGMHHRN
;
A
#
# COMPACT_ATOMS: atom_id res chain seq x y z
N MET A 1 -12.93 16.61 -22.59
CA MET A 1 -11.98 15.90 -21.71
C MET A 1 -11.77 14.52 -22.31
N ALA A 2 -10.69 14.32 -23.05
CA ALA A 2 -10.44 13.08 -23.78
C ALA A 2 -9.70 12.11 -22.85
N SER A 3 -10.36 11.05 -22.43
CA SER A 3 -9.71 9.86 -21.90
C SER A 3 -8.83 9.30 -23.01
N ILE A 4 -7.55 9.04 -22.72
CA ILE A 4 -6.69 8.26 -23.61
C ILE A 4 -7.35 6.89 -23.67
N PRO A 5 -7.85 6.44 -24.83
CA PRO A 5 -8.42 5.10 -24.93
C PRO A 5 -7.27 4.12 -24.80
N VAL A 6 -7.15 3.46 -23.66
CA VAL A 6 -6.51 2.14 -23.62
C VAL A 6 -7.23 1.36 -24.70
N ASP A 7 -6.52 0.90 -25.72
CA ASP A 7 -7.15 0.21 -26.86
C ASP A 7 -7.71 -1.13 -26.38
N LYS A 8 -8.91 -1.07 -25.81
CA LYS A 8 -9.64 -2.19 -25.21
C LYS A 8 -9.84 -3.36 -26.18
N ARG A 9 -9.57 -3.13 -27.49
CA ARG A 9 -9.69 -4.15 -28.53
C ARG A 9 -8.66 -5.29 -28.40
N PHE A 10 -7.54 -5.05 -27.71
CA PHE A 10 -6.47 -6.03 -27.53
C PHE A 10 -6.48 -6.71 -26.15
N LEU A 11 -7.42 -6.35 -25.26
CA LEU A 11 -7.52 -6.97 -23.94
C LEU A 11 -8.45 -8.19 -23.98
N HIS A 12 -7.97 -9.30 -23.41
CA HIS A 12 -8.79 -10.48 -23.25
C HIS A 12 -10.04 -10.17 -22.40
N PRO A 13 -11.25 -10.69 -22.74
CA PRO A 13 -12.49 -10.40 -21.99
C PRO A 13 -12.40 -10.64 -20.49
N ALA A 14 -11.66 -11.68 -20.06
CA ALA A 14 -11.42 -11.95 -18.65
C ALA A 14 -10.59 -10.84 -17.95
N ALA A 15 -9.61 -10.25 -18.65
CA ALA A 15 -8.84 -9.13 -18.12
C ALA A 15 -9.70 -7.87 -17.97
N LEU A 16 -10.57 -7.58 -18.94
CA LEU A 16 -11.52 -6.46 -18.87
C LEU A 16 -12.51 -6.61 -17.70
N ALA A 17 -13.03 -7.81 -17.49
CA ALA A 17 -13.93 -8.09 -16.36
C ALA A 17 -13.21 -7.92 -15.02
N ARG A 18 -11.93 -8.29 -14.95
CA ARG A 18 -11.08 -8.13 -13.75
C ARG A 18 -10.79 -6.64 -13.46
N ILE A 19 -10.45 -5.85 -14.49
CA ILE A 19 -10.25 -4.40 -14.39
C ILE A 19 -11.50 -3.73 -13.81
N SER A 20 -12.66 -3.97 -14.39
CA SER A 20 -13.92 -3.38 -13.94
C SER A 20 -14.27 -3.75 -12.51
N ARG A 21 -13.98 -4.98 -12.10
CA ARG A 21 -14.18 -5.42 -10.70
C ARG A 21 -13.24 -4.71 -9.73
N LEU A 22 -11.96 -4.56 -10.07
CA LEU A 22 -10.97 -3.88 -9.21
C LEU A 22 -11.33 -2.41 -9.02
N GLU A 23 -11.66 -1.71 -10.10
CA GLU A 23 -12.06 -0.31 -10.02
C GLU A 23 -13.31 -0.11 -9.15
N LEU A 24 -14.34 -0.95 -9.36
CA LEU A 24 -15.59 -0.85 -8.59
C LEU A 24 -15.35 -1.13 -7.10
N ARG A 25 -14.55 -2.16 -6.76
CA ARG A 25 -14.20 -2.50 -5.39
C ARG A 25 -13.42 -1.36 -4.74
N ALA A 26 -12.39 -0.82 -5.41
CA ALA A 26 -11.58 0.26 -4.88
C ALA A 26 -12.41 1.51 -4.55
N ARG A 27 -13.32 1.91 -5.45
CA ARG A 27 -14.23 3.03 -5.20
C ARG A 27 -15.08 2.78 -3.96
N HIS A 28 -15.69 1.59 -3.85
CA HIS A 28 -16.56 1.24 -2.72
C HIS A 28 -15.82 1.29 -1.38
N VAL A 29 -14.59 0.78 -1.33
CA VAL A 29 -13.74 0.80 -0.15
C VAL A 29 -13.39 2.24 0.25
N VAL A 30 -12.95 3.06 -0.71
CA VAL A 30 -12.55 4.45 -0.43
C VAL A 30 -13.76 5.31 -0.05
N GLU A 31 -14.91 5.14 -0.69
CA GLU A 31 -16.13 5.85 -0.34
C GLU A 31 -16.63 5.49 1.07
N GLY A 32 -16.61 4.19 1.43
CA GLY A 32 -16.92 3.72 2.77
C GLY A 32 -15.96 4.30 3.82
N PHE A 33 -14.67 4.29 3.54
CA PHE A 33 -13.66 4.84 4.41
C PHE A 33 -13.81 6.37 4.59
N LEU A 34 -13.98 7.14 3.51
CA LEU A 34 -14.18 8.58 3.57
C LEU A 34 -15.46 8.96 4.30
N SER A 35 -16.55 8.18 4.13
CA SER A 35 -17.80 8.38 4.87
C SER A 35 -17.62 8.18 6.38
N GLY A 36 -16.75 7.26 6.79
CA GLY A 36 -16.38 7.03 8.19
C GLY A 36 -15.51 8.16 8.78
N MET A 37 -14.69 8.81 7.94
CA MET A 37 -13.78 9.89 8.36
C MET A 37 -14.45 11.24 8.63
N HIS A 38 -15.66 11.49 8.17
CA HIS A 38 -16.37 12.77 8.40
C HIS A 38 -16.55 13.17 9.87
N LYS A 39 -16.10 12.35 10.82
CA LYS A 39 -16.14 12.63 12.27
C LYS A 39 -14.78 13.07 12.86
N SER A 40 -13.71 13.20 12.08
CA SER A 40 -12.38 13.59 12.60
C SER A 40 -11.98 14.98 12.11
N PRO A 41 -11.79 15.97 13.01
CA PRO A 41 -11.39 17.32 12.62
C PRO A 41 -9.85 17.39 12.52
N TYR A 42 -9.29 16.97 11.41
CA TYR A 42 -7.87 17.23 11.12
C TYR A 42 -7.77 18.21 9.95
N HIS A 43 -7.27 19.41 10.24
CA HIS A 43 -6.90 20.41 9.24
C HIS A 43 -5.41 20.23 8.91
N GLY A 44 -5.08 20.03 7.63
CA GLY A 44 -3.72 20.01 7.12
C GLY A 44 -3.25 21.43 6.74
N GLN A 45 -1.94 21.65 6.74
CA GLN A 45 -1.33 22.90 6.26
C GLN A 45 -1.03 22.75 4.75
N SER A 46 -1.45 23.69 3.94
CA SER A 46 -1.21 23.72 2.49
C SER A 46 -0.70 25.09 2.07
N VAL A 47 -0.02 25.16 0.92
CA VAL A 47 0.52 26.39 0.35
C VAL A 47 -0.56 27.25 -0.32
N GLU A 48 -1.74 26.69 -0.62
CA GLU A 48 -2.89 27.48 -1.02
C GLU A 48 -3.51 28.16 0.18
N PHE A 49 -3.80 29.46 0.02
CA PHE A 49 -4.47 30.27 1.03
C PHE A 49 -5.84 29.63 1.35
N ALA A 50 -5.99 29.05 2.54
CA ALA A 50 -7.23 28.44 2.97
C ALA A 50 -8.16 29.47 3.62
N GLU A 51 -7.69 30.14 4.66
CA GLU A 51 -8.48 31.12 5.39
C GLU A 51 -7.60 32.07 6.23
N HIS A 52 -8.20 33.13 6.72
CA HIS A 52 -7.63 34.02 7.73
C HIS A 52 -8.12 33.58 9.12
N ARG A 53 -7.19 33.22 10.00
CA ARG A 53 -7.48 33.02 11.41
C ARG A 53 -6.99 34.23 12.22
N GLU A 54 -7.73 34.63 13.23
CA GLU A 54 -7.29 35.70 14.14
C GLU A 54 -6.00 35.26 14.86
N TYR A 55 -5.01 36.14 14.94
CA TYR A 55 -3.73 35.89 15.57
C TYR A 55 -3.89 35.58 17.05
N THR A 56 -3.24 34.58 17.54
CA THR A 56 -3.11 34.28 18.95
C THR A 56 -1.65 34.38 19.41
N PRO A 57 -1.36 34.89 20.62
CA PRO A 57 0.01 34.98 21.12
C PRO A 57 0.71 33.61 21.08
N GLY A 58 1.82 33.54 20.32
CA GLY A 58 2.56 32.29 20.05
C GLY A 58 2.55 31.89 18.57
N ASP A 59 1.71 32.49 17.72
CA ASP A 59 1.74 32.28 16.28
C ASP A 59 2.97 32.93 15.65
N ASP A 60 3.49 32.30 14.56
CA ASP A 60 4.63 32.83 13.81
C ASP A 60 4.26 34.11 13.06
N LEU A 61 4.92 35.21 13.40
CA LEU A 61 4.71 36.52 12.81
C LEU A 61 4.95 36.58 11.29
N ARG A 62 5.69 35.63 10.73
CA ARG A 62 5.92 35.54 9.27
C ARG A 62 4.65 35.25 8.48
N HIS A 63 3.65 34.66 9.11
CA HIS A 63 2.37 34.33 8.49
C HIS A 63 1.28 35.39 8.72
N VAL A 64 1.60 36.48 9.41
CA VAL A 64 0.64 37.59 9.62
C VAL A 64 0.36 38.32 8.30
N ASP A 65 -0.92 38.50 7.99
CA ASP A 65 -1.33 39.30 6.81
C ASP A 65 -1.32 40.80 7.12
N TRP A 66 -0.18 41.44 6.87
CA TRP A 66 0.01 42.85 7.06
C TRP A 66 -0.91 43.75 6.20
N LYS A 67 -1.45 43.21 5.08
CA LYS A 67 -2.42 43.96 4.23
C LYS A 67 -3.80 44.00 4.87
N VAL A 68 -4.21 42.94 5.54
CA VAL A 68 -5.48 42.88 6.29
C VAL A 68 -5.38 43.75 7.55
N TRP A 69 -4.26 43.63 8.26
CA TRP A 69 -4.00 44.50 9.41
C TRP A 69 -4.10 46.00 9.07
N ALA A 70 -3.48 46.43 7.97
CA ALA A 70 -3.53 47.86 7.54
C ALA A 70 -4.94 48.33 7.18
N LYS A 71 -5.92 47.45 6.94
CA LYS A 71 -7.30 47.81 6.60
C LYS A 71 -8.27 47.69 7.77
N GLN A 72 -8.04 46.76 8.68
CA GLN A 72 -9.01 46.38 9.71
C GLN A 72 -8.50 46.53 11.15
N ASP A 73 -7.22 46.93 11.31
CA ASP A 73 -6.52 47.06 12.61
C ASP A 73 -6.62 45.80 13.50
N ARG A 74 -6.70 44.62 12.85
CA ARG A 74 -6.72 43.29 13.49
C ARG A 74 -5.67 42.41 12.87
N TYR A 75 -4.99 41.64 13.71
CA TYR A 75 -3.96 40.69 13.26
C TYR A 75 -4.61 39.37 12.82
N TYR A 76 -4.39 39.03 11.56
CA TYR A 76 -4.79 37.75 11.00
C TYR A 76 -3.56 36.98 10.51
N VAL A 77 -3.54 35.71 10.80
CA VAL A 77 -2.53 34.75 10.29
C VAL A 77 -3.11 34.07 9.06
N LYS A 78 -2.35 34.07 7.98
CA LYS A 78 -2.66 33.27 6.79
C LYS A 78 -2.47 31.80 7.13
N GLN A 79 -3.52 31.04 7.06
CA GLN A 79 -3.44 29.59 7.04
C GLN A 79 -3.28 29.15 5.59
N PHE A 80 -2.24 28.38 5.35
CA PHE A 80 -1.95 27.79 4.05
C PHE A 80 -2.25 26.31 4.12
N GLU A 81 -2.87 25.77 3.09
CA GLU A 81 -2.92 24.34 2.88
C GLU A 81 -1.64 23.92 2.16
N GLU A 82 -0.75 23.10 2.67
CA GLU A 82 0.38 22.56 1.93
C GLU A 82 -0.13 21.51 0.92
N GLU A 83 -0.05 21.83 -0.39
CA GLU A 83 -0.11 20.77 -1.39
C GLU A 83 1.08 19.83 -1.18
N THR A 84 0.87 18.78 -0.40
CA THR A 84 1.87 17.74 -0.28
C THR A 84 1.91 16.97 -1.59
N ASN A 85 2.85 17.27 -2.45
CA ASN A 85 3.21 16.44 -3.60
C ASN A 85 3.89 15.14 -3.11
N LEU A 86 3.17 14.33 -2.33
CA LEU A 86 3.68 13.06 -1.89
C LEU A 86 3.91 12.17 -3.12
N ARG A 87 5.10 11.56 -3.18
CA ARG A 87 5.41 10.53 -4.16
C ARG A 87 5.28 9.18 -3.50
N ALA A 88 4.40 8.34 -4.01
CA ALA A 88 4.21 6.98 -3.52
C ALA A 88 4.48 5.95 -4.61
N THR A 89 4.96 4.79 -4.24
CA THR A 89 5.13 3.63 -5.11
C THR A 89 4.55 2.39 -4.45
N LEU A 90 3.64 1.74 -5.14
CA LEU A 90 3.10 0.44 -4.76
C LEU A 90 4.01 -0.65 -5.30
N LEU A 91 4.52 -1.50 -4.43
CA LEU A 91 5.29 -2.70 -4.75
C LEU A 91 4.38 -3.90 -4.47
N VAL A 92 3.80 -4.48 -5.52
CA VAL A 92 2.78 -5.52 -5.39
C VAL A 92 3.35 -6.87 -5.80
N ASP A 93 3.33 -7.79 -4.86
CA ASP A 93 3.76 -9.16 -5.05
C ASP A 93 2.75 -9.93 -5.92
N VAL A 94 3.25 -10.53 -7.01
CA VAL A 94 2.50 -11.37 -7.92
C VAL A 94 3.10 -12.78 -8.00
N SER A 95 3.69 -13.26 -6.90
CA SER A 95 4.21 -14.61 -6.80
C SER A 95 3.10 -15.66 -6.77
N ALA A 96 3.48 -16.92 -6.97
CA ALA A 96 2.52 -18.02 -6.98
C ALA A 96 1.84 -18.23 -5.63
N SER A 97 2.53 -17.96 -4.51
CA SER A 97 1.97 -18.02 -3.15
C SER A 97 0.78 -17.10 -2.96
N MET A 98 0.76 -15.95 -3.65
CA MET A 98 -0.34 -14.98 -3.61
C MET A 98 -1.65 -15.51 -4.25
N GLN A 99 -1.63 -16.65 -4.95
CA GLN A 99 -2.85 -17.28 -5.45
C GLN A 99 -3.67 -17.99 -4.36
N TYR A 100 -3.08 -18.22 -3.19
CA TYR A 100 -3.78 -18.86 -2.09
C TYR A 100 -4.92 -17.98 -1.55
N GLY A 101 -6.02 -18.61 -1.18
CA GLY A 101 -7.14 -17.97 -0.51
C GLY A 101 -8.23 -18.97 -0.15
N SER A 102 -8.69 -18.93 1.09
CA SER A 102 -9.80 -19.72 1.63
C SER A 102 -11.15 -19.01 1.52
N GLY A 103 -11.12 -17.68 1.31
CA GLY A 103 -12.27 -16.80 1.26
C GLY A 103 -12.73 -16.42 -0.15
N PRO A 104 -13.57 -15.40 -0.27
CA PRO A 104 -14.07 -14.91 -1.56
C PRO A 104 -13.02 -14.22 -2.42
N LEU A 105 -11.91 -13.80 -1.83
CA LEU A 105 -10.74 -13.23 -2.49
C LEU A 105 -9.51 -14.03 -2.10
N ASN A 106 -8.67 -14.38 -3.06
CA ASN A 106 -7.32 -14.85 -2.77
C ASN A 106 -6.41 -13.69 -2.36
N LYS A 107 -5.21 -13.97 -1.84
CA LYS A 107 -4.25 -12.94 -1.40
C LYS A 107 -3.94 -11.95 -2.53
N TYR A 108 -3.79 -12.42 -3.78
CA TYR A 108 -3.50 -11.54 -4.92
C TYR A 108 -4.66 -10.59 -5.25
N GLU A 109 -5.90 -11.09 -5.29
CA GLU A 109 -7.06 -10.23 -5.54
C GLU A 109 -7.27 -9.21 -4.43
N TYR A 110 -7.00 -9.60 -3.19
CA TYR A 110 -7.01 -8.73 -2.04
C TYR A 110 -5.91 -7.66 -2.15
N ALA A 111 -4.66 -8.06 -2.46
CA ALA A 111 -3.52 -7.16 -2.69
C ALA A 111 -3.80 -6.14 -3.79
N CYS A 112 -4.32 -6.59 -4.93
CA CYS A 112 -4.71 -5.71 -6.03
C CYS A 112 -5.78 -4.70 -5.62
N THR A 113 -6.79 -5.14 -4.83
CA THR A 113 -7.85 -4.25 -4.36
C THR A 113 -7.30 -3.20 -3.39
N VAL A 114 -6.41 -3.58 -2.47
CA VAL A 114 -5.68 -2.65 -1.59
C VAL A 114 -4.87 -1.65 -2.42
N ALA A 115 -4.05 -2.13 -3.36
CA ALA A 115 -3.18 -1.30 -4.19
C ALA A 115 -3.98 -0.26 -5.00
N VAL A 116 -5.06 -0.69 -5.66
CA VAL A 116 -5.92 0.21 -6.46
C VAL A 116 -6.68 1.20 -5.57
N SER A 117 -7.10 0.79 -4.37
CA SER A 117 -7.76 1.69 -3.41
C SER A 117 -6.81 2.77 -2.91
N LEU A 118 -5.56 2.41 -2.58
CA LEU A 118 -4.50 3.36 -2.21
C LEU A 118 -4.16 4.31 -3.37
N ALA A 119 -4.05 3.76 -4.60
CA ALA A 119 -3.81 4.57 -5.79
C ALA A 119 -4.94 5.57 -6.03
N TYR A 120 -6.18 5.14 -5.92
CA TYR A 120 -7.35 6.00 -6.06
C TYR A 120 -7.37 7.12 -5.02
N LEU A 121 -7.07 6.79 -3.75
CA LEU A 121 -7.00 7.77 -2.67
C LEU A 121 -5.88 8.80 -2.92
N ALA A 122 -4.66 8.34 -3.26
CA ALA A 122 -3.52 9.22 -3.55
C ALA A 122 -3.81 10.16 -4.73
N LEU A 123 -4.35 9.63 -5.83
CA LEU A 123 -4.70 10.45 -7.00
C LEU A 123 -5.81 11.47 -6.71
N ARG A 124 -6.76 11.16 -5.83
CA ARG A 124 -7.75 12.14 -5.36
C ARG A 124 -7.13 13.29 -4.57
N GLN A 125 -6.02 13.02 -3.88
CA GLN A 125 -5.26 14.00 -3.12
C GLN A 125 -4.16 14.69 -3.96
N GLN A 126 -4.17 14.47 -5.29
CA GLN A 126 -3.18 14.98 -6.24
C GLN A 126 -1.74 14.50 -5.98
N ASP A 127 -1.57 13.43 -5.21
CA ASP A 127 -0.27 12.80 -4.98
C ASP A 127 0.18 12.02 -6.21
N ALA A 128 1.51 11.98 -6.43
CA ALA A 128 2.10 11.20 -7.50
C ALA A 128 2.26 9.73 -7.06
N ILE A 129 1.61 8.80 -7.76
CA ILE A 129 1.70 7.38 -7.45
C ILE A 129 2.16 6.56 -8.64
N GLY A 130 3.05 5.59 -8.39
CA GLY A 130 3.49 4.57 -9.33
C GLY A 130 3.20 3.18 -8.80
N CYS A 131 3.34 2.18 -9.65
CA CYS A 131 3.16 0.78 -9.29
C CYS A 131 4.24 -0.08 -9.95
N LEU A 132 4.72 -1.08 -9.22
CA LEU A 132 5.62 -2.12 -9.66
C LEU A 132 5.05 -3.46 -9.20
N ALA A 133 4.62 -4.28 -10.15
CA ALA A 133 4.19 -5.65 -9.93
C ALA A 133 5.38 -6.60 -10.15
N PHE A 134 5.63 -7.52 -9.22
CA PHE A 134 6.84 -8.33 -9.22
C PHE A 134 6.61 -9.76 -8.69
N ASP A 135 7.46 -10.67 -9.16
CA ASP A 135 7.72 -11.98 -8.57
C ASP A 135 9.25 -12.19 -8.49
N GLU A 136 9.86 -13.12 -9.24
CA GLU A 136 11.31 -13.19 -9.40
C GLU A 136 11.89 -11.98 -10.16
N THR A 137 11.05 -11.32 -10.95
CA THR A 137 11.40 -10.17 -11.78
C THR A 137 10.30 -9.12 -11.75
N VAL A 138 10.59 -7.93 -12.23
CA VAL A 138 9.57 -6.91 -12.45
C VAL A 138 8.70 -7.31 -13.64
N ARG A 139 7.43 -7.60 -13.39
CA ARG A 139 6.44 -8.00 -14.41
C ARG A 139 5.79 -6.81 -15.09
N ALA A 140 5.49 -5.78 -14.33
CA ALA A 140 4.93 -4.55 -14.86
C ALA A 140 5.34 -3.37 -13.99
N LYS A 141 5.52 -2.21 -14.60
CA LYS A 141 5.81 -0.97 -13.87
C LYS A 141 5.12 0.23 -14.49
N THR A 142 4.72 1.18 -13.66
CA THR A 142 4.18 2.46 -14.07
C THR A 142 4.96 3.60 -13.42
N ALA A 143 5.14 4.71 -14.13
CA ALA A 143 5.79 5.89 -13.58
C ALA A 143 4.93 6.54 -12.49
N GLN A 144 5.55 7.26 -11.55
CA GLN A 144 4.83 8.08 -10.57
C GLN A 144 4.18 9.29 -11.26
N ARG A 145 2.85 9.38 -11.22
CA ARG A 145 2.06 10.47 -11.80
C ARG A 145 0.89 10.84 -10.91
N ALA A 146 0.52 12.13 -10.88
CA ALA A 146 -0.61 12.66 -10.11
C ALA A 146 -1.91 12.81 -10.94
N ARG A 147 -1.92 12.36 -12.20
CA ARG A 147 -3.08 12.53 -13.10
C ARG A 147 -4.14 11.47 -12.84
N HIS A 148 -5.39 11.86 -12.79
CA HIS A 148 -6.55 10.97 -12.51
C HIS A 148 -6.64 9.75 -13.42
N ASN A 149 -6.34 9.92 -14.72
CA ASN A 149 -6.33 8.82 -15.70
C ASN A 149 -5.17 7.82 -15.51
N HIS A 150 -4.25 8.08 -14.57
CA HIS A 150 -3.15 7.17 -14.27
C HIS A 150 -3.60 5.91 -13.52
N LEU A 151 -4.77 5.97 -12.85
CA LEU A 151 -5.38 4.82 -12.21
C LEU A 151 -5.57 3.65 -13.18
N ASP A 152 -6.06 3.94 -14.40
CA ASP A 152 -6.27 2.91 -15.44
C ASP A 152 -4.96 2.18 -15.81
N SER A 153 -3.83 2.92 -15.82
CA SER A 153 -2.51 2.33 -16.09
C SER A 153 -2.08 1.38 -14.98
N ILE A 154 -2.34 1.73 -13.71
CA ILE A 154 -2.04 0.89 -12.55
C ILE A 154 -2.92 -0.35 -12.54
N ILE A 155 -4.24 -0.18 -12.74
CA ILE A 155 -5.19 -1.31 -12.84
C ILE A 155 -4.78 -2.26 -13.97
N HIS A 156 -4.40 -1.73 -15.12
CA HIS A 156 -3.97 -2.53 -16.26
C HIS A 156 -2.70 -3.33 -15.93
N ALA A 157 -1.69 -2.69 -15.33
CA ALA A 157 -0.46 -3.35 -14.92
C ALA A 157 -0.73 -4.53 -13.98
N LEU A 158 -1.61 -4.34 -12.98
CA LEU A 158 -2.00 -5.40 -12.05
C LEU A 158 -2.88 -6.47 -12.71
N ALA A 159 -3.86 -6.10 -13.53
CA ALA A 159 -4.77 -7.05 -14.16
C ALA A 159 -4.10 -7.98 -15.19
N THR A 160 -3.01 -7.52 -15.81
CA THR A 160 -2.24 -8.30 -16.80
C THR A 160 -1.14 -9.14 -16.15
N SER A 161 -0.76 -8.86 -14.92
CA SER A 161 0.20 -9.67 -14.15
C SER A 161 -0.48 -10.93 -13.64
N ASN A 162 0.05 -12.10 -14.02
CA ASN A 162 -0.44 -13.38 -13.53
C ASN A 162 0.56 -13.95 -12.51
N PRO A 163 0.12 -14.30 -11.29
CA PRO A 163 0.96 -14.95 -10.32
C PRO A 163 1.49 -16.29 -10.85
N ALA A 164 2.80 -16.47 -10.92
CA ALA A 164 3.37 -17.65 -11.57
C ALA A 164 4.67 -18.19 -10.97
N GLN A 165 5.51 -17.37 -10.34
CA GLN A 165 6.86 -17.77 -9.93
C GLN A 165 7.13 -17.42 -8.47
N LYS A 166 8.33 -17.79 -7.98
CA LYS A 166 8.79 -17.43 -6.64
C LYS A 166 9.10 -15.94 -6.55
N THR A 167 9.22 -15.46 -5.33
CA THR A 167 9.61 -14.07 -5.07
C THR A 167 11.09 -13.94 -4.76
N GLN A 168 11.78 -12.94 -5.35
CA GLN A 168 13.13 -12.51 -5.00
C GLN A 168 13.11 -11.07 -4.48
N LEU A 169 12.65 -10.91 -3.25
CA LEU A 169 12.35 -9.59 -2.66
C LEU A 169 13.55 -8.63 -2.64
N VAL A 170 14.78 -9.11 -2.42
CA VAL A 170 15.96 -8.23 -2.30
C VAL A 170 16.27 -7.53 -3.62
N GLU A 171 16.35 -8.31 -4.68
CA GLU A 171 16.63 -7.82 -6.02
C GLU A 171 15.56 -6.82 -6.46
N ILE A 172 14.31 -7.15 -6.19
CA ILE A 172 13.16 -6.29 -6.50
C ILE A 172 13.18 -4.99 -5.70
N LEU A 173 13.46 -5.02 -4.39
CA LEU A 173 13.54 -3.81 -3.58
C LEU A 173 14.71 -2.91 -4.01
N ASN A 174 15.83 -3.48 -4.45
CA ASN A 174 16.93 -2.73 -5.02
C ASN A 174 16.56 -2.10 -6.37
N GLU A 175 15.94 -2.87 -7.27
CA GLU A 175 15.44 -2.38 -8.57
C GLU A 175 14.39 -1.28 -8.38
N ALA A 176 13.49 -1.42 -7.41
CA ALA A 176 12.52 -0.40 -7.07
C ALA A 176 13.19 0.91 -6.65
N ALA A 177 14.24 0.82 -5.81
CA ALA A 177 14.99 1.98 -5.36
C ALA A 177 15.78 2.67 -6.50
N GLU A 178 16.17 1.92 -7.54
CA GLU A 178 16.81 2.48 -8.75
C GLU A 178 15.77 3.07 -9.71
N THR A 179 14.64 2.41 -9.86
CA THR A 179 13.54 2.87 -10.74
C THR A 179 12.90 4.16 -10.23
N TYR A 180 12.82 4.32 -8.90
CA TYR A 180 12.21 5.48 -8.25
C TYR A 180 13.21 6.15 -7.29
N PRO A 181 14.23 6.85 -7.82
CA PRO A 181 15.34 7.38 -7.02
C PRO A 181 14.95 8.56 -6.13
N GLN A 182 13.82 9.20 -6.42
CA GLN A 182 13.36 10.35 -5.64
C GLN A 182 12.72 9.90 -4.33
N ARG A 183 13.07 10.59 -3.25
CA ARG A 183 12.49 10.33 -1.92
C ARG A 183 10.97 10.31 -1.98
N GLY A 184 10.38 9.34 -1.32
CA GLY A 184 8.93 9.16 -1.31
C GLY A 184 8.55 7.96 -0.46
N MET A 185 7.29 7.57 -0.52
CA MET A 185 6.74 6.44 0.21
C MET A 185 6.78 5.18 -0.65
N MET A 186 7.37 4.11 -0.15
CA MET A 186 7.35 2.78 -0.75
C MET A 186 6.37 1.90 0.03
N ILE A 187 5.37 1.34 -0.64
CA ILE A 187 4.34 0.51 -0.02
C ILE A 187 4.48 -0.91 -0.57
N LEU A 188 5.06 -1.79 0.23
CA LEU A 188 5.22 -3.20 -0.12
C LEU A 188 3.96 -3.97 0.29
N ILE A 189 3.33 -4.66 -0.66
CA ILE A 189 2.12 -5.47 -0.48
C ILE A 189 2.46 -6.90 -0.89
N SER A 190 2.65 -7.79 0.09
CA SER A 190 3.16 -9.16 -0.11
C SER A 190 2.77 -10.05 1.07
N ASP A 191 2.84 -11.37 0.91
CA ASP A 191 2.78 -12.33 2.00
C ASP A 191 4.15 -12.59 2.65
N LEU A 192 5.20 -11.92 2.13
CA LEU A 192 6.58 -11.93 2.64
C LEU A 192 7.20 -13.35 2.77
N LEU A 193 6.65 -14.34 2.08
CA LEU A 193 7.19 -15.68 2.09
C LEU A 193 8.54 -15.71 1.35
N GLY A 194 9.61 -16.04 2.08
CA GLY A 194 10.96 -16.06 1.54
C GLY A 194 12.04 -15.86 2.59
N ASP A 195 13.22 -15.43 2.14
CA ASP A 195 14.36 -15.16 3.02
C ASP A 195 14.13 -13.88 3.83
N ARG A 196 13.92 -14.05 5.14
CA ARG A 196 13.67 -12.96 6.10
C ARG A 196 14.83 -11.98 6.21
N GLN A 197 16.07 -12.50 6.24
CA GLN A 197 17.25 -11.61 6.36
C GLN A 197 17.42 -10.77 5.11
N ALA A 198 17.17 -11.37 3.97
CA ALA A 198 17.18 -10.73 2.68
C ALA A 198 16.09 -9.63 2.59
N LEU A 199 14.87 -9.91 3.01
CA LEU A 199 13.78 -8.93 3.12
C LEU A 199 14.19 -7.73 3.97
N LEU A 200 14.63 -7.96 5.22
CA LEU A 200 14.99 -6.89 6.14
C LEU A 200 16.18 -6.04 5.63
N LYS A 201 17.12 -6.67 4.93
CA LYS A 201 18.22 -5.95 4.25
C LYS A 201 17.69 -5.04 3.12
N GLY A 202 16.78 -5.53 2.30
CA GLY A 202 16.16 -4.75 1.23
C GLY A 202 15.37 -3.56 1.78
N LEU A 203 14.56 -3.77 2.82
CA LEU A 203 13.81 -2.69 3.50
C LEU A 203 14.75 -1.64 4.10
N ARG A 204 15.85 -2.06 4.73
CA ARG A 204 16.88 -1.15 5.25
C ARG A 204 17.51 -0.31 4.13
N ASN A 205 17.81 -0.91 2.98
CA ASN A 205 18.37 -0.20 1.83
C ASN A 205 17.42 0.90 1.34
N LEU A 206 16.11 0.63 1.25
CA LEU A 206 15.10 1.64 0.90
C LEU A 206 15.10 2.81 1.91
N ARG A 207 15.13 2.51 3.21
CA ARG A 207 15.19 3.53 4.27
C ARG A 207 16.47 4.37 4.19
N GLN A 208 17.64 3.74 3.94
CA GLN A 208 18.92 4.44 3.79
C GLN A 208 18.96 5.36 2.57
N ARG A 209 18.19 5.05 1.52
CA ARG A 209 18.01 5.94 0.36
C ARG A 209 17.01 7.07 0.62
N GLY A 210 16.43 7.14 1.82
CA GLY A 210 15.54 8.20 2.26
C GLY A 210 14.07 7.97 1.93
N HIS A 211 13.67 6.76 1.53
CA HIS A 211 12.26 6.43 1.35
C HIS A 211 11.61 6.12 2.70
N ASP A 212 10.37 6.54 2.87
CA ASP A 212 9.50 6.01 3.90
C ASP A 212 8.89 4.70 3.42
N VAL A 213 8.86 3.70 4.29
CA VAL A 213 8.46 2.35 3.89
C VAL A 213 7.31 1.87 4.76
N LEU A 214 6.25 1.43 4.10
CA LEU A 214 5.12 0.72 4.70
C LEU A 214 5.04 -0.69 4.12
N VAL A 215 5.00 -1.67 5.00
CA VAL A 215 4.77 -3.08 4.64
C VAL A 215 3.34 -3.45 5.00
N ILE A 216 2.55 -3.82 4.00
CA ILE A 216 1.23 -4.43 4.14
C ILE A 216 1.40 -5.93 3.92
N HIS A 217 1.49 -6.66 5.03
CA HIS A 217 1.66 -8.12 5.03
C HIS A 217 0.29 -8.77 4.93
N ILE A 218 0.03 -9.44 3.81
CA ILE A 218 -1.27 -10.09 3.55
C ILE A 218 -1.15 -11.58 3.85
N MET A 219 -2.03 -12.07 4.71
CA MET A 219 -2.14 -13.49 5.02
C MET A 219 -3.58 -13.96 4.95
N ASP A 220 -3.75 -15.21 4.55
CA ASP A 220 -5.05 -15.86 4.56
C ASP A 220 -5.39 -16.40 5.96
N ASP A 221 -6.70 -16.50 6.26
CA ASP A 221 -7.15 -17.01 7.56
C ASP A 221 -6.71 -18.45 7.79
N ASP A 222 -6.71 -19.29 6.76
CA ASP A 222 -6.24 -20.66 6.88
C ASP A 222 -4.75 -20.75 7.20
N GLU A 223 -3.94 -19.80 6.71
CA GLU A 223 -2.52 -19.71 7.06
C GLU A 223 -2.33 -19.29 8.52
N LEU A 224 -3.15 -18.37 9.02
CA LEU A 224 -3.03 -17.83 10.38
C LEU A 224 -3.63 -18.73 11.44
N ASP A 225 -4.74 -19.40 11.14
CA ASP A 225 -5.52 -20.16 12.12
C ASP A 225 -5.33 -21.69 11.99
N PHE A 226 -4.82 -22.17 10.85
CA PHE A 226 -4.60 -23.56 10.50
C PHE A 226 -5.78 -24.49 10.88
N PRO A 227 -6.97 -24.31 10.26
CA PRO A 227 -8.21 -24.95 10.69
C PRO A 227 -8.37 -26.39 10.20
N PHE A 228 -7.37 -26.96 9.56
CA PHE A 228 -7.42 -28.28 8.94
C PHE A 228 -7.53 -29.42 9.99
N THR A 229 -8.48 -30.33 9.80
CA THR A 229 -8.81 -31.35 10.83
C THR A 229 -8.67 -32.82 10.37
N GLY A 230 -8.69 -33.08 9.08
CA GLY A 230 -8.59 -34.45 8.50
C GLY A 230 -7.30 -34.67 7.74
N PRO A 231 -7.00 -35.92 7.30
CA PRO A 231 -5.86 -36.15 6.42
C PRO A 231 -5.89 -35.18 5.23
N THR A 232 -4.85 -34.36 5.11
CA THR A 232 -4.79 -33.28 4.14
C THR A 232 -3.53 -33.42 3.30
N LYS A 233 -3.66 -33.21 2.00
CA LYS A 233 -2.52 -33.08 1.09
C LYS A 233 -2.28 -31.57 0.88
N PHE A 234 -1.13 -31.10 1.35
CA PHE A 234 -0.65 -29.75 1.07
C PHE A 234 0.18 -29.80 -0.20
N GLU A 235 -0.13 -28.91 -1.14
CA GLU A 235 0.61 -28.78 -2.40
C GLU A 235 1.32 -27.42 -2.43
N GLY A 236 2.63 -27.43 -2.72
CA GLY A 236 3.42 -26.22 -2.84
C GLY A 236 3.01 -25.42 -4.09
N LEU A 237 2.70 -24.15 -3.92
CA LEU A 237 2.36 -23.26 -5.03
C LEU A 237 3.61 -22.79 -5.79
N GLU A 238 4.73 -22.65 -5.10
CA GLU A 238 6.01 -22.20 -5.67
C GLU A 238 6.98 -23.37 -5.99
N LEU A 239 6.86 -24.46 -5.26
CA LEU A 239 7.68 -25.66 -5.44
C LEU A 239 6.79 -26.86 -5.74
N PRO A 240 7.19 -27.77 -6.66
CA PRO A 240 6.41 -28.95 -6.99
C PRO A 240 6.54 -30.03 -5.88
N GLN A 241 6.35 -29.63 -4.64
CA GLN A 241 6.39 -30.51 -3.47
C GLN A 241 4.99 -30.68 -2.93
N SER A 242 4.67 -31.86 -2.48
CA SER A 242 3.42 -32.14 -1.78
C SER A 242 3.69 -32.89 -0.49
N LEU A 243 2.97 -32.55 0.56
CA LEU A 243 3.03 -33.19 1.86
C LEU A 243 1.65 -33.69 2.23
N THR A 244 1.51 -35.02 2.36
CA THR A 244 0.30 -35.61 2.90
C THR A 244 0.54 -35.93 4.38
N CYS A 245 -0.25 -35.32 5.25
CA CYS A 245 -0.05 -35.48 6.69
C CYS A 245 -1.37 -35.35 7.47
N ASN A 246 -1.29 -35.63 8.77
CA ASN A 246 -2.35 -35.33 9.70
C ASN A 246 -2.12 -33.91 10.25
N PRO A 247 -2.95 -32.90 9.87
CA PRO A 247 -2.75 -31.52 10.27
C PRO A 247 -2.76 -31.30 11.78
N ARG A 248 -3.52 -32.12 12.52
CA ARG A 248 -3.61 -31.99 13.99
C ARG A 248 -2.25 -32.19 14.66
N ALA A 249 -1.41 -33.11 14.13
CA ALA A 249 -0.07 -33.35 14.66
C ALA A 249 0.91 -32.22 14.33
N LEU A 250 0.69 -31.48 13.25
CA LEU A 250 1.55 -30.39 12.79
C LEU A 250 1.12 -29.02 13.31
N ARG A 251 -0.14 -28.85 13.71
CA ARG A 251 -0.75 -27.57 14.00
C ARG A 251 0.04 -26.75 15.02
N GLU A 252 0.41 -27.36 16.13
CA GLU A 252 1.14 -26.66 17.20
C GLU A 252 2.51 -26.17 16.71
N GLY A 253 3.28 -27.04 16.05
CA GLY A 253 4.59 -26.68 15.49
C GLY A 253 4.49 -25.63 14.38
N TYR A 254 3.49 -25.73 13.51
CA TYR A 254 3.24 -24.74 12.46
C TYR A 254 2.91 -23.36 13.03
N LEU A 255 1.96 -23.29 13.98
CA LEU A 255 1.56 -22.03 14.59
C LEU A 255 2.71 -21.41 15.39
N ALA A 256 3.52 -22.20 16.08
CA ALA A 256 4.71 -21.71 16.77
C ALA A 256 5.71 -21.08 15.78
N ALA A 257 6.02 -21.77 14.69
CA ALA A 257 6.92 -21.27 13.65
C ALA A 257 6.35 -20.02 12.95
N LEU A 258 5.04 -19.99 12.71
CA LEU A 258 4.37 -18.82 12.14
C LEU A 258 4.44 -17.60 13.08
N HIS A 259 4.15 -17.77 14.35
CA HIS A 259 4.24 -16.69 15.33
C HIS A 259 5.67 -16.14 15.42
N GLU A 260 6.68 -17.04 15.45
CA GLU A 260 8.08 -16.63 15.43
C GLU A 260 8.42 -15.82 14.18
N PHE A 261 7.96 -16.25 12.99
CA PHE A 261 8.12 -15.54 11.73
C PHE A 261 7.49 -14.14 11.78
N LEU A 262 6.23 -14.03 12.22
CA LEU A 262 5.52 -12.75 12.31
C LEU A 262 6.20 -11.80 13.28
N ASP A 263 6.67 -12.31 14.42
CA ASP A 263 7.37 -11.50 15.42
C ASP A 263 8.75 -11.04 14.96
N GLU A 264 9.49 -11.88 14.21
CA GLU A 264 10.77 -11.49 13.61
C GLU A 264 10.57 -10.39 12.55
N VAL A 265 9.61 -10.54 11.65
CA VAL A 265 9.30 -9.53 10.64
C VAL A 265 8.88 -8.22 11.30
N ARG A 266 7.97 -8.27 12.28
CA ARG A 266 7.50 -7.08 13.01
C ARG A 266 8.66 -6.35 13.71
N ARG A 267 9.50 -7.10 14.45
CA ARG A 267 10.67 -6.53 15.14
C ARG A 267 11.69 -5.97 14.14
N GLY A 268 11.96 -6.69 13.06
CA GLY A 268 12.88 -6.24 12.01
C GLY A 268 12.40 -4.98 11.29
N CYS A 269 11.11 -4.86 11.01
CA CYS A 269 10.52 -3.63 10.47
C CYS A 269 10.69 -2.47 11.45
N ALA A 270 10.33 -2.65 12.72
CA ALA A 270 10.46 -1.61 13.75
C ALA A 270 11.92 -1.14 13.92
N GLN A 271 12.89 -2.05 13.97
CA GLN A 271 14.32 -1.73 14.05
C GLN A 271 14.84 -0.92 12.87
N ASN A 272 14.25 -1.07 11.71
CA ASN A 272 14.60 -0.34 10.49
C ASN A 272 13.70 0.89 10.23
N MET A 273 12.88 1.31 11.19
CA MET A 273 11.91 2.40 11.03
C MET A 273 10.99 2.19 9.82
N VAL A 274 10.54 0.97 9.63
CA VAL A 274 9.58 0.55 8.60
C VAL A 274 8.25 0.30 9.30
N ASP A 275 7.20 0.91 8.78
CA ASP A 275 5.85 0.67 9.27
C ASP A 275 5.33 -0.67 8.76
N TYR A 276 4.65 -1.40 9.63
CA TYR A 276 4.19 -2.75 9.36
C TYR A 276 2.73 -2.93 9.75
N ALA A 277 1.95 -3.45 8.83
CA ALA A 277 0.54 -3.80 9.05
C ALA A 277 0.30 -5.24 8.56
N LEU A 278 -0.11 -6.12 9.46
CA LEU A 278 -0.62 -7.46 9.11
C LEU A 278 -2.11 -7.34 8.79
N VAL A 279 -2.52 -7.86 7.65
CA VAL A 279 -3.91 -7.81 7.17
C VAL A 279 -4.34 -9.20 6.75
N ARG A 280 -5.51 -9.64 7.22
CA ARG A 280 -6.14 -10.92 6.83
C ARG A 280 -7.00 -10.73 5.58
N THR A 281 -7.06 -11.74 4.72
CA THR A 281 -7.91 -11.70 3.51
C THR A 281 -9.40 -11.57 3.81
N SER A 282 -9.86 -11.96 5.00
CA SER A 282 -11.23 -11.78 5.49
C SER A 282 -11.52 -10.40 6.05
N GLN A 283 -10.50 -9.60 6.38
CA GLN A 283 -10.71 -8.29 7.00
C GLN A 283 -11.19 -7.26 5.98
N PRO A 284 -12.03 -6.30 6.41
CA PRO A 284 -12.36 -5.14 5.60
C PRO A 284 -11.10 -4.36 5.18
N LEU A 285 -11.08 -3.91 3.92
CA LEU A 285 -9.92 -3.23 3.31
C LEU A 285 -9.59 -1.86 3.92
N ASP A 286 -10.48 -1.28 4.71
CA ASP A 286 -10.30 -0.04 5.46
C ASP A 286 -9.14 -0.10 6.47
N ALA A 287 -8.79 -1.28 6.99
CA ALA A 287 -7.64 -1.45 7.87
C ALA A 287 -6.31 -1.10 7.17
N ALA A 288 -6.13 -1.54 5.91
CA ALA A 288 -4.94 -1.20 5.11
C ALA A 288 -4.90 0.30 4.76
N LEU A 289 -6.06 0.90 4.45
CA LEU A 289 -6.18 2.35 4.22
C LEU A 289 -5.86 3.15 5.49
N ALA A 290 -6.34 2.69 6.65
CA ALA A 290 -6.04 3.32 7.92
C ALA A 290 -4.54 3.29 8.24
N ALA A 291 -3.86 2.17 7.98
CA ALA A 291 -2.41 2.05 8.15
C ALA A 291 -1.64 3.04 7.26
N TYR A 292 -2.02 3.16 5.98
CA TYR A 292 -1.46 4.14 5.06
C TYR A 292 -1.62 5.58 5.55
N LEU A 293 -2.83 5.97 5.95
CA LEU A 293 -3.12 7.33 6.39
C LEU A 293 -2.43 7.66 7.71
N SER A 294 -2.39 6.72 8.66
CA SER A 294 -1.70 6.92 9.94
C SER A 294 -0.21 7.18 9.72
N ASN A 295 0.41 6.44 8.79
CA ASN A 295 1.80 6.67 8.42
C ASN A 295 2.00 8.03 7.75
N ARG A 296 1.14 8.39 6.80
CA ARG A 296 1.18 9.70 6.13
C ARG A 296 1.08 10.87 7.12
N LEU A 297 0.15 10.82 8.07
CA LEU A 297 0.00 11.83 9.13
C LEU A 297 1.22 11.90 10.05
N GLY A 298 1.83 10.75 10.37
CA GLY A 298 3.06 10.68 11.17
C GLY A 298 4.28 11.31 10.49
N MET A 299 4.35 11.33 9.15
CA MET A 299 5.42 12.00 8.40
C MET A 299 5.34 13.52 8.53
N HIS A 300 4.14 14.12 8.56
CA HIS A 300 3.96 15.57 8.70
C HIS A 300 4.38 16.11 10.07
N HIS A 301 4.47 15.27 11.09
CA HIS A 301 4.93 15.68 12.42
C HIS A 301 6.44 15.54 12.63
N ARG A 302 7.19 14.97 11.67
CA ARG A 302 8.64 14.75 11.77
C ARG A 302 9.49 15.73 10.93
N ASN A 303 8.85 16.59 10.14
CA ASN A 303 9.46 17.69 9.40
C ASN A 303 9.09 19.04 10.03
#